data_489b361ced2e2751dac84e4e78d8ac8f
#
_entry.id   489b361ced2e2751dac84e4e78d8ac8f
#
_cell.length_a   1.000
_cell.length_b   1.000
_cell.length_c   1.000
_cell.angle_alpha   90.00
_cell.angle_beta   90.00
_cell.angle_gamma   90.00
#
_symmetry.space_group_name_H-M   'P 1'
#
loop_
_entity.id
_entity.type
_entity.pdbx_description
1 polymer ?
#
loop_
_entity_poly.entity_id
_entity_poly.type
_entity_poly.pdbx_seq_one_letter_code
_entity_poly.pdbx_strand_id
1 'polypeptide(L)'
;MSAARRQTQQDHHRRRLAEQSARCGVARACRAVQAHGVPVVEVTRGLGVSERTVRRWRKDAWASPPTRRGRRPVWALREDRNQVYRFLRERGAGTPLAAVRAAFPHLARADLRELLSRYRRLQRRKAQRYQSRLEWRQPGTVWAADFKERREPIEGRYRWILSIKDLASRCQLVWQPLVDASAEVVRAAYARLFAEQGPPLVLKSDNGGPFRAEEVKQLLAEYDVVPLFNPVRHPQYNGGVERANGQLAGYQEALAEFHGRPGSPTCEDADSARRLANELALPDGWQGLTAGELWEQREPISPDQRSAFLAKVAEHRAEVRAQWNFAPDEALTHYQAAAVDRRAVRDALVAYDLLRIHPRHARCRPPRGAPETELQPTSVQRPESAGRLELASSIASPIVGERADHESHVATQVRQSEEAHYSTNKLLASGKN
;
A
#
# COMPACT_ATOMS: atom_id res chain seq x y z
N MET A 1 6.43 16.89 -3.06
CA MET A 1 7.69 17.04 -3.82
C MET A 1 8.01 15.72 -4.47
N SER A 2 8.30 15.69 -5.78
CA SER A 2 8.70 14.48 -6.48
C SER A 2 10.05 13.96 -5.96
N ALA A 3 10.32 12.65 -6.08
CA ALA A 3 11.59 12.04 -5.69
C ALA A 3 12.78 12.76 -6.33
N ALA A 4 12.67 13.14 -7.60
CA ALA A 4 13.67 13.91 -8.34
C ALA A 4 14.04 15.25 -7.68
N ARG A 5 13.05 16.02 -7.18
CA ARG A 5 13.33 17.28 -6.46
C ARG A 5 14.04 17.06 -5.12
N ARG A 6 13.76 15.95 -4.43
CA ARG A 6 14.46 15.59 -3.18
C ARG A 6 15.90 15.18 -3.46
N GLN A 7 16.12 14.41 -4.51
CA GLN A 7 17.45 14.01 -4.99
C GLN A 7 18.27 15.27 -5.32
N THR A 8 17.73 16.18 -6.15
CA THR A 8 18.39 17.45 -6.51
C THR A 8 18.73 18.31 -5.28
N GLN A 9 17.85 18.37 -4.26
CA GLN A 9 18.14 19.12 -3.03
C GLN A 9 19.22 18.43 -2.19
N GLN A 10 19.26 17.13 -2.12
CA GLN A 10 20.32 16.38 -1.44
C GLN A 10 21.66 16.56 -2.16
N ASP A 11 21.67 16.51 -3.47
CA ASP A 11 22.89 16.70 -4.28
C ASP A 11 23.43 18.12 -4.13
N HIS A 12 22.56 19.13 -4.16
CA HIS A 12 22.97 20.52 -3.85
C HIS A 12 23.46 20.71 -2.43
N HIS A 13 22.92 19.97 -1.46
CA HIS A 13 23.42 20.02 -0.08
C HIS A 13 24.79 19.35 0.03
N ARG A 14 24.96 18.16 -0.58
CA ARG A 14 26.27 17.45 -0.62
C ARG A 14 27.35 18.28 -1.29
N ARG A 15 27.06 18.90 -2.46
CA ARG A 15 27.99 19.79 -3.15
C ARG A 15 28.42 20.97 -2.28
N ARG A 16 27.49 21.60 -1.55
CA ARG A 16 27.81 22.71 -0.65
C ARG A 16 28.66 22.27 0.54
N LEU A 17 28.42 21.09 1.11
CA LEU A 17 29.26 20.55 2.18
C LEU A 17 30.66 20.22 1.67
N ALA A 18 30.78 19.63 0.49
CA ALA A 18 32.06 19.35 -0.14
C ALA A 18 32.84 20.65 -0.44
N GLU A 19 32.17 21.65 -1.00
CA GLU A 19 32.76 22.99 -1.27
C GLU A 19 33.22 23.68 0.01
N GLN A 20 32.43 23.62 1.09
CA GLN A 20 32.82 24.16 2.39
C GLN A 20 34.02 23.42 2.98
N SER A 21 34.03 22.09 2.91
CA SER A 21 35.15 21.27 3.36
C SER A 21 36.45 21.60 2.62
N ALA A 22 36.36 21.75 1.28
CA ALA A 22 37.49 22.16 0.45
C ALA A 22 38.01 23.55 0.83
N ARG A 23 37.14 24.54 1.02
CA ARG A 23 37.50 25.90 1.46
C ARG A 23 38.18 25.91 2.84
N CYS A 24 37.67 25.11 3.79
CA CYS A 24 38.28 24.95 5.10
C CYS A 24 39.65 24.27 5.01
N GLY A 25 39.81 23.29 4.14
CA GLY A 25 41.07 22.61 3.83
C GLY A 25 42.10 23.58 3.32
N VAL A 26 41.76 24.35 2.28
CA VAL A 26 42.63 25.39 1.72
C VAL A 26 43.01 26.46 2.76
N ALA A 27 42.04 26.93 3.56
CA ALA A 27 42.30 27.94 4.56
C ALA A 27 43.27 27.42 5.68
N ARG A 28 43.19 26.13 6.05
CA ARG A 28 44.11 25.46 6.95
C ARG A 28 45.51 25.29 6.35
N ALA A 29 45.57 24.78 5.11
CA ALA A 29 46.81 24.61 4.40
C ALA A 29 47.59 25.95 4.25
N CYS A 30 46.88 27.02 3.85
CA CYS A 30 47.47 28.34 3.78
C CYS A 30 48.05 28.85 5.09
N ARG A 31 47.42 28.53 6.24
CA ARG A 31 47.98 28.89 7.57
C ARG A 31 49.24 28.09 7.91
N ALA A 32 49.21 26.78 7.64
CA ALA A 32 50.36 25.93 7.91
C ALA A 32 51.58 26.37 7.10
N VAL A 33 51.40 26.62 5.83
CA VAL A 33 52.48 27.05 4.92
C VAL A 33 53.00 28.44 5.30
N GLN A 34 52.12 29.38 5.70
CA GLN A 34 52.55 30.69 6.23
C GLN A 34 53.38 30.58 7.52
N ALA A 35 53.07 29.63 8.40
CA ALA A 35 53.85 29.39 9.60
C ALA A 35 55.30 28.96 9.29
N HIS A 36 55.53 28.41 8.10
CA HIS A 36 56.84 28.07 7.54
C HIS A 36 57.44 29.17 6.64
N GLY A 37 56.91 30.38 6.72
CA GLY A 37 57.52 31.56 6.04
C GLY A 37 57.14 31.73 4.55
N VAL A 38 56.25 30.85 4.00
CA VAL A 38 55.85 30.95 2.59
C VAL A 38 54.76 32.00 2.41
N PRO A 39 54.92 32.98 1.51
CA PRO A 39 53.89 33.99 1.24
C PRO A 39 52.60 33.45 0.73
N VAL A 40 51.44 33.96 1.18
CA VAL A 40 50.11 33.52 0.69
C VAL A 40 49.94 33.61 -0.83
N VAL A 41 50.60 34.59 -1.45
CA VAL A 41 50.58 34.82 -2.90
C VAL A 41 51.09 33.59 -3.69
N GLU A 42 52.14 32.91 -3.19
CA GLU A 42 52.66 31.71 -3.83
C GLU A 42 51.67 30.53 -3.73
N VAL A 43 51.08 30.34 -2.57
CA VAL A 43 50.06 29.30 -2.35
C VAL A 43 48.84 29.56 -3.23
N THR A 44 48.39 30.80 -3.31
CA THR A 44 47.23 31.16 -4.11
C THR A 44 47.46 30.99 -5.62
N ARG A 45 48.70 31.28 -6.06
CA ARG A 45 49.12 31.07 -7.45
C ARG A 45 49.12 29.59 -7.78
N GLY A 46 49.65 28.73 -6.95
CA GLY A 46 49.66 27.29 -7.12
C GLY A 46 48.24 26.66 -7.16
N LEU A 47 47.30 27.29 -6.43
CA LEU A 47 45.91 26.84 -6.36
C LEU A 47 44.99 27.45 -7.47
N GLY A 48 45.50 28.38 -8.27
CA GLY A 48 44.68 29.09 -9.27
C GLY A 48 43.56 29.96 -8.68
N VAL A 49 43.72 30.43 -7.41
CA VAL A 49 42.66 31.14 -6.66
C VAL A 49 43.20 32.52 -6.26
N SER A 50 42.41 33.61 -6.38
CA SER A 50 42.87 34.91 -5.96
C SER A 50 43.07 35.01 -4.46
N GLU A 51 44.09 35.82 -4.03
CA GLU A 51 44.36 36.05 -2.62
C GLU A 51 43.14 36.60 -1.86
N ARG A 52 42.38 37.49 -2.47
CA ARG A 52 41.12 38.01 -1.92
C ARG A 52 40.11 36.87 -1.63
N THR A 53 40.06 35.84 -2.48
CA THR A 53 39.21 34.66 -2.27
C THR A 53 39.65 33.85 -1.10
N VAL A 54 40.97 33.60 -0.95
CA VAL A 54 41.53 32.86 0.18
C VAL A 54 41.35 33.61 1.47
N ARG A 55 41.57 34.93 1.49
CA ARG A 55 41.31 35.78 2.67
C ARG A 55 39.86 35.72 3.13
N ARG A 56 38.91 35.73 2.16
CA ARG A 56 37.49 35.55 2.46
C ARG A 56 37.21 34.16 3.04
N TRP A 57 37.74 33.09 2.44
CA TRP A 57 37.58 31.72 2.98
C TRP A 57 38.17 31.56 4.38
N ARG A 58 39.27 32.22 4.68
CA ARG A 58 39.85 32.22 6.03
C ARG A 58 38.94 32.90 7.05
N LYS A 59 38.23 33.95 6.66
CA LYS A 59 37.23 34.63 7.50
C LYS A 59 35.99 33.76 7.70
N ASP A 60 35.54 33.07 6.65
CA ASP A 60 34.31 32.24 6.64
C ASP A 60 34.57 30.81 7.15
N ALA A 61 35.84 30.35 7.23
CA ALA A 61 36.19 28.97 7.53
C ALA A 61 35.74 28.52 8.96
N TRP A 62 35.41 29.44 9.82
CA TRP A 62 34.91 29.20 11.18
C TRP A 62 33.44 29.57 11.35
N ALA A 63 32.80 30.05 10.30
CA ALA A 63 31.37 30.32 10.32
C ALA A 63 30.60 29.01 10.41
N SER A 64 29.51 29.03 11.13
CA SER A 64 28.55 27.94 11.27
C SER A 64 28.18 27.32 9.91
N PRO A 65 27.71 26.04 9.87
CA PRO A 65 27.38 25.36 8.65
C PRO A 65 26.52 26.23 7.73
N PRO A 66 26.67 26.11 6.40
CA PRO A 66 26.08 27.04 5.44
C PRO A 66 24.59 27.19 5.67
N THR A 67 24.21 28.37 6.13
CA THR A 67 22.80 28.74 6.28
C THR A 67 22.12 28.65 4.93
N ARG A 68 20.87 28.18 4.90
CA ARG A 68 20.05 28.19 3.68
C ARG A 68 20.12 29.55 3.04
N ARG A 69 20.63 29.63 1.80
CA ARG A 69 20.53 30.86 1.00
C ARG A 69 19.06 31.14 0.70
N GLY A 70 18.60 32.33 0.96
CA GLY A 70 17.24 32.78 0.70
C GLY A 70 16.66 33.55 1.88
N ARG A 71 15.56 34.24 1.63
CA ARG A 71 14.80 34.94 2.66
C ARG A 71 14.41 33.93 3.74
N ARG A 72 14.66 34.25 5.02
CA ARG A 72 14.18 33.39 6.12
C ARG A 72 12.70 33.21 5.97
N PRO A 73 12.18 31.95 6.01
CA PRO A 73 10.75 31.76 5.98
C PRO A 73 10.12 32.47 7.17
N VAL A 74 9.22 33.39 6.88
CA VAL A 74 8.36 33.98 7.92
C VAL A 74 7.32 32.91 8.21
N TRP A 75 7.47 32.26 9.36
CA TRP A 75 6.51 31.24 9.79
C TRP A 75 5.20 31.90 10.15
N ALA A 76 4.11 31.38 9.64
CA ALA A 76 2.76 31.77 10.09
C ALA A 76 2.66 31.68 11.62
N LEU A 77 2.00 32.66 12.25
CA LEU A 77 1.78 32.67 13.68
C LEU A 77 1.08 31.37 14.13
N ARG A 78 1.23 31.02 15.39
CA ARG A 78 0.61 29.80 15.94
C ARG A 78 -0.90 29.78 15.75
N GLU A 79 -1.52 30.94 15.91
CA GLU A 79 -2.98 31.13 15.73
C GLU A 79 -3.42 30.89 14.30
N ASP A 80 -2.72 31.47 13.32
CA ASP A 80 -2.97 31.26 11.90
C ASP A 80 -2.86 29.79 11.52
N ARG A 81 -1.82 29.11 12.02
CA ARG A 81 -1.64 27.67 11.80
C ARG A 81 -2.80 26.86 12.35
N ASN A 82 -3.29 27.19 13.54
CA ASN A 82 -4.42 26.53 14.19
C ASN A 82 -5.72 26.77 13.40
N GLN A 83 -5.94 28.00 12.88
CA GLN A 83 -7.08 28.30 12.03
C GLN A 83 -7.05 27.53 10.71
N VAL A 84 -5.88 27.47 10.04
CA VAL A 84 -5.71 26.64 8.83
C VAL A 84 -5.98 25.15 9.13
N TYR A 85 -5.48 24.61 10.26
CA TYR A 85 -5.75 23.22 10.61
C TYR A 85 -7.22 22.96 10.98
N ARG A 86 -7.93 23.92 11.60
CA ARG A 86 -9.38 23.82 11.85
C ARG A 86 -10.13 23.78 10.53
N PHE A 87 -9.87 24.70 9.63
CA PHE A 87 -10.43 24.73 8.26
C PHE A 87 -10.21 23.43 7.49
N LEU A 88 -8.97 22.87 7.55
CA LEU A 88 -8.67 21.60 6.90
C LEU A 88 -9.34 20.39 7.57
N ARG A 89 -9.64 20.46 8.86
CA ARG A 89 -10.38 19.43 9.60
C ARG A 89 -11.82 19.36 9.15
N GLU A 90 -12.45 20.50 8.93
CA GLU A 90 -13.84 20.61 8.47
C GLU A 90 -14.01 20.18 7.01
N ARG A 91 -13.01 20.42 6.16
CA ARG A 91 -13.10 20.22 4.70
C ARG A 91 -12.31 19.03 4.16
N GLY A 92 -11.52 18.42 5.00
CA GLY A 92 -10.77 17.21 4.67
C GLY A 92 -9.44 17.44 3.94
N ALA A 93 -8.67 16.36 3.82
CA ALA A 93 -7.33 16.37 3.20
C ALA A 93 -7.34 16.60 1.68
N GLY A 94 -8.48 16.43 1.03
CA GLY A 94 -8.69 16.67 -0.40
C GLY A 94 -8.72 18.15 -0.79
N THR A 95 -8.89 19.07 0.19
CA THR A 95 -9.00 20.51 -0.06
C THR A 95 -7.86 21.02 -0.95
N PRO A 96 -8.14 21.66 -2.11
CA PRO A 96 -7.11 22.17 -2.99
C PRO A 96 -6.40 23.39 -2.38
N LEU A 97 -5.11 23.61 -2.73
CA LEU A 97 -4.35 24.74 -2.22
C LEU A 97 -5.01 26.10 -2.57
N ALA A 98 -5.68 26.19 -3.71
CA ALA A 98 -6.40 27.38 -4.12
C ALA A 98 -7.50 27.77 -3.12
N ALA A 99 -8.29 26.80 -2.65
CA ALA A 99 -9.34 27.02 -1.65
C ALA A 99 -8.75 27.46 -0.30
N VAL A 100 -7.63 26.84 0.14
CA VAL A 100 -6.94 27.26 1.36
C VAL A 100 -6.40 28.69 1.22
N ARG A 101 -5.89 29.06 0.07
CA ARG A 101 -5.38 30.40 -0.20
C ARG A 101 -6.49 31.47 -0.22
N ALA A 102 -7.66 31.12 -0.78
CA ALA A 102 -8.82 32.00 -0.78
C ALA A 102 -9.33 32.28 0.65
N ALA A 103 -9.28 31.26 1.52
CA ALA A 103 -9.69 31.41 2.93
C ALA A 103 -8.65 32.18 3.78
N PHE A 104 -7.34 32.13 3.41
CA PHE A 104 -6.25 32.74 4.17
C PHE A 104 -5.35 33.60 3.24
N PRO A 105 -5.87 34.68 2.66
CA PRO A 105 -5.13 35.50 1.68
C PRO A 105 -3.93 36.23 2.28
N HIS A 106 -3.94 36.47 3.60
CA HIS A 106 -2.87 37.13 4.36
C HIS A 106 -1.64 36.25 4.58
N LEU A 107 -1.77 34.91 4.40
CA LEU A 107 -0.67 33.99 4.59
C LEU A 107 0.10 33.74 3.28
N ALA A 108 1.42 33.56 3.41
CA ALA A 108 2.25 33.26 2.26
C ALA A 108 1.88 31.91 1.63
N ARG A 109 1.82 31.85 0.30
CA ARG A 109 1.51 30.62 -0.44
C ARG A 109 2.43 29.44 -0.07
N ALA A 110 3.68 29.73 0.25
CA ALA A 110 4.66 28.72 0.66
C ALA A 110 4.27 28.08 2.00
N ASP A 111 3.84 28.89 2.97
CA ASP A 111 3.41 28.43 4.30
C ASP A 111 2.13 27.61 4.22
N LEU A 112 1.14 28.08 3.47
CA LEU A 112 -0.09 27.34 3.22
C LEU A 112 0.16 25.98 2.56
N ARG A 113 1.08 25.93 1.58
CA ARG A 113 1.48 24.67 0.94
C ARG A 113 2.15 23.71 1.92
N GLU A 114 3.00 24.22 2.80
CA GLU A 114 3.67 23.42 3.82
C GLU A 114 2.67 22.88 4.85
N LEU A 115 1.77 23.75 5.37
CA LEU A 115 0.73 23.35 6.31
C LEU A 115 -0.20 22.29 5.71
N LEU A 116 -0.67 22.48 4.49
CA LEU A 116 -1.49 21.51 3.76
C LEU A 116 -0.75 20.17 3.55
N SER A 117 0.52 20.23 3.15
CA SER A 117 1.35 19.03 2.97
C SER A 117 1.56 18.28 4.28
N ARG A 118 1.77 19.02 5.38
CA ARG A 118 1.91 18.45 6.72
C ARG A 118 0.61 17.81 7.21
N TYR A 119 -0.53 18.48 7.00
CA TYR A 119 -1.85 17.94 7.32
C TYR A 119 -2.14 16.65 6.55
N ARG A 120 -1.95 16.64 5.23
CA ARG A 120 -2.10 15.44 4.38
C ARG A 120 -1.21 14.29 4.82
N ARG A 121 0.01 14.58 5.25
CA ARG A 121 0.95 13.58 5.78
C ARG A 121 0.46 12.99 7.10
N LEU A 122 -0.07 13.82 7.99
CA LEU A 122 -0.65 13.37 9.26
C LEU A 122 -1.90 12.52 9.03
N GLN A 123 -2.80 12.91 8.12
CA GLN A 123 -3.98 12.13 7.78
C GLN A 123 -3.61 10.79 7.15
N ARG A 124 -2.64 10.76 6.22
CA ARG A 124 -2.10 9.50 5.67
C ARG A 124 -1.51 8.60 6.75
N ARG A 125 -0.76 9.15 7.71
CA ARG A 125 -0.24 8.37 8.84
C ARG A 125 -1.35 7.83 9.74
N LYS A 126 -2.40 8.61 9.99
CA LYS A 126 -3.57 8.14 10.72
C LYS A 126 -4.26 7.00 9.96
N ALA A 127 -4.55 7.19 8.69
CA ALA A 127 -5.14 6.15 7.84
C ALA A 127 -4.27 4.88 7.78
N GLN A 128 -2.94 5.01 7.73
CA GLN A 128 -2.02 3.88 7.74
C GLN A 128 -2.01 3.10 9.08
N ARG A 129 -2.37 3.73 10.20
CA ARG A 129 -2.50 3.04 11.49
C ARG A 129 -3.66 2.04 11.51
N TYR A 130 -4.67 2.28 10.69
CA TYR A 130 -5.86 1.41 10.57
C TYR A 130 -5.77 0.44 9.38
N GLN A 131 -4.66 0.45 8.63
CA GLN A 131 -4.45 -0.54 7.58
C GLN A 131 -4.00 -1.85 8.20
N SER A 132 -4.82 -2.88 8.04
CA SER A 132 -4.45 -4.24 8.39
C SER A 132 -3.62 -4.86 7.27
N ARG A 133 -2.64 -5.69 7.63
CA ARG A 133 -1.99 -6.60 6.69
C ARG A 133 -2.86 -7.83 6.56
N LEU A 134 -3.27 -8.15 5.35
CA LEU A 134 -3.97 -9.40 5.05
C LEU A 134 -2.93 -10.48 4.71
N GLU A 135 -3.06 -11.64 5.32
CA GLU A 135 -2.28 -12.82 5.04
C GLU A 135 -3.23 -13.92 4.57
N TRP A 136 -3.14 -14.26 3.30
CA TRP A 136 -3.88 -15.35 2.69
C TRP A 136 -3.13 -16.64 2.93
N ARG A 137 -3.81 -17.66 3.44
CA ARG A 137 -3.16 -18.83 4.04
C ARG A 137 -3.09 -20.06 3.15
N GLN A 138 -4.06 -20.25 2.28
CA GLN A 138 -4.16 -21.47 1.47
C GLN A 138 -4.22 -21.12 -0.02
N PRO A 139 -3.23 -21.57 -0.80
CA PRO A 139 -3.25 -21.45 -2.26
C PRO A 139 -4.49 -22.10 -2.87
N GLY A 140 -5.00 -21.50 -3.95
CA GLY A 140 -6.17 -22.01 -4.67
C GLY A 140 -7.52 -21.54 -4.13
N THR A 141 -7.58 -21.00 -2.89
CA THR A 141 -8.87 -20.68 -2.24
C THR A 141 -9.46 -19.33 -2.65
N VAL A 142 -8.63 -18.31 -2.85
CA VAL A 142 -9.09 -16.96 -3.19
C VAL A 142 -8.31 -16.40 -4.37
N TRP A 143 -9.01 -16.17 -5.47
CA TRP A 143 -8.42 -15.51 -6.63
C TRP A 143 -8.86 -14.06 -6.71
N ALA A 144 -8.02 -13.23 -7.31
CA ALA A 144 -8.35 -11.84 -7.61
C ALA A 144 -8.19 -11.57 -9.09
N ALA A 145 -9.19 -10.92 -9.67
CA ALA A 145 -9.23 -10.54 -11.08
C ALA A 145 -9.30 -9.03 -11.23
N ASP A 146 -8.64 -8.52 -12.27
CA ASP A 146 -8.57 -7.10 -12.59
C ASP A 146 -8.31 -6.90 -14.07
N PHE A 147 -8.76 -5.77 -14.63
CA PHE A 147 -8.38 -5.32 -15.95
C PHE A 147 -7.36 -4.19 -15.88
N LYS A 148 -6.34 -4.28 -16.70
CA LYS A 148 -5.37 -3.20 -16.88
C LYS A 148 -5.48 -2.64 -18.28
N GLU A 149 -5.87 -1.38 -18.38
CA GLU A 149 -5.81 -0.64 -19.64
C GLU A 149 -4.39 -0.18 -19.93
N ARG A 150 -3.96 -0.32 -21.17
CA ARG A 150 -2.68 0.17 -21.67
C ARG A 150 -2.88 1.43 -22.52
N ARG A 151 -1.96 2.37 -22.38
CA ARG A 151 -1.93 3.57 -23.20
C ARG A 151 -1.70 3.23 -24.68
N GLU A 152 -0.68 2.37 -24.89
CA GLU A 152 -0.30 1.86 -26.20
C GLU A 152 -0.68 0.39 -26.26
N PRO A 153 -1.53 0.01 -27.25
CA PRO A 153 -1.94 -1.38 -27.41
C PRO A 153 -0.74 -2.28 -27.70
N ILE A 154 -0.72 -3.46 -27.11
CA ILE A 154 0.24 -4.51 -27.45
C ILE A 154 -0.02 -4.92 -28.88
N GLU A 155 1.04 -5.00 -29.71
CA GLU A 155 0.97 -5.31 -31.15
C GLU A 155 -0.04 -4.42 -31.92
N GLY A 156 -0.23 -3.18 -31.46
CA GLY A 156 -1.16 -2.24 -32.08
C GLY A 156 -2.65 -2.60 -31.93
N ARG A 157 -2.98 -3.71 -31.29
CA ARG A 157 -4.33 -4.29 -31.25
C ARG A 157 -4.88 -4.50 -29.83
N TYR A 158 -4.07 -5.00 -28.89
CA TYR A 158 -4.53 -5.43 -27.57
C TYR A 158 -4.40 -4.32 -26.55
N ARG A 159 -5.49 -3.61 -26.30
CA ARG A 159 -5.54 -2.46 -25.38
C ARG A 159 -5.69 -2.87 -23.92
N TRP A 160 -6.25 -4.02 -23.66
CA TRP A 160 -6.56 -4.50 -22.33
C TRP A 160 -5.69 -5.70 -21.95
N ILE A 161 -5.46 -5.88 -20.67
CA ILE A 161 -4.86 -7.09 -20.11
C ILE A 161 -5.79 -7.58 -19.01
N LEU A 162 -6.26 -8.82 -19.12
CA LEU A 162 -6.92 -9.52 -18.04
C LEU A 162 -5.85 -10.13 -17.12
N SER A 163 -5.92 -9.79 -15.85
CA SER A 163 -5.07 -10.30 -14.79
C SER A 163 -5.88 -11.14 -13.83
N ILE A 164 -5.51 -12.41 -13.62
CA ILE A 164 -6.11 -13.26 -12.59
C ILE A 164 -4.97 -13.86 -11.77
N LYS A 165 -5.06 -13.73 -10.45
CA LYS A 165 -4.00 -14.09 -9.52
C LYS A 165 -4.55 -14.84 -8.32
N ASP A 166 -3.88 -15.89 -7.89
CA ASP A 166 -4.09 -16.48 -6.56
C ASP A 166 -3.47 -15.59 -5.48
N LEU A 167 -4.23 -15.33 -4.42
CA LEU A 167 -3.79 -14.38 -3.39
C LEU A 167 -2.83 -14.99 -2.37
N ALA A 168 -2.90 -16.28 -2.10
CA ALA A 168 -2.05 -16.94 -1.12
C ALA A 168 -0.67 -17.28 -1.70
N SER A 169 -0.61 -18.02 -2.81
CA SER A 169 0.65 -18.33 -3.49
C SER A 169 1.25 -17.14 -4.22
N ARG A 170 0.44 -16.09 -4.49
CA ARG A 170 0.78 -14.96 -5.38
C ARG A 170 1.03 -15.39 -6.84
N CYS A 171 0.71 -16.62 -7.22
CA CYS A 171 0.82 -17.10 -8.58
C CYS A 171 -0.09 -16.31 -9.53
N GLN A 172 0.48 -15.84 -10.63
CA GLN A 172 -0.25 -15.18 -11.70
C GLN A 172 -0.81 -16.25 -12.64
N LEU A 173 -2.12 -16.50 -12.56
CA LEU A 173 -2.80 -17.51 -13.34
C LEU A 173 -3.03 -17.05 -14.78
N VAL A 174 -3.44 -15.79 -14.94
CA VAL A 174 -3.68 -15.16 -16.24
C VAL A 174 -3.04 -13.78 -16.28
N TRP A 175 -2.32 -13.52 -17.36
CA TRP A 175 -1.86 -12.19 -17.78
C TRP A 175 -2.01 -12.12 -19.28
N GLN A 176 -3.25 -11.90 -19.74
CA GLN A 176 -3.64 -12.09 -21.13
C GLN A 176 -3.99 -10.76 -21.79
N PRO A 177 -3.25 -10.38 -22.85
CA PRO A 177 -3.62 -9.27 -23.72
C PRO A 177 -4.93 -9.52 -24.44
N LEU A 178 -5.81 -8.50 -24.51
CA LEU A 178 -7.16 -8.56 -25.05
C LEU A 178 -7.48 -7.31 -25.86
N VAL A 179 -8.33 -7.47 -26.86
CA VAL A 179 -8.84 -6.37 -27.68
C VAL A 179 -9.84 -5.52 -26.87
N ASP A 180 -10.72 -6.18 -26.15
CA ASP A 180 -11.78 -5.57 -25.35
C ASP A 180 -11.85 -6.17 -23.94
N ALA A 181 -12.51 -5.46 -23.03
CA ALA A 181 -12.78 -5.89 -21.68
C ALA A 181 -14.27 -6.20 -21.54
N SER A 182 -14.71 -7.30 -22.15
CA SER A 182 -16.10 -7.72 -22.13
C SER A 182 -16.41 -8.81 -21.10
N ALA A 183 -17.67 -8.99 -20.75
CA ALA A 183 -18.13 -10.04 -19.86
C ALA A 183 -17.92 -11.44 -20.46
N GLU A 184 -18.09 -11.56 -21.76
CA GLU A 184 -17.86 -12.80 -22.49
C GLU A 184 -16.41 -13.29 -22.34
N VAL A 185 -15.44 -12.37 -22.48
CA VAL A 185 -14.01 -12.68 -22.28
C VAL A 185 -13.73 -13.12 -20.86
N VAL A 186 -14.31 -12.45 -19.86
CA VAL A 186 -14.18 -12.83 -18.45
C VAL A 186 -14.74 -14.23 -18.21
N ARG A 187 -15.97 -14.48 -18.71
CA ARG A 187 -16.64 -15.78 -18.56
C ARG A 187 -15.83 -16.90 -19.20
N ALA A 188 -15.32 -16.70 -20.41
CA ALA A 188 -14.49 -17.68 -21.10
C ALA A 188 -13.19 -17.97 -20.34
N ALA A 189 -12.52 -16.92 -19.83
CA ALA A 189 -11.28 -17.08 -19.06
C ALA A 189 -11.53 -17.84 -17.74
N TYR A 190 -12.61 -17.55 -17.03
CA TYR A 190 -12.98 -18.27 -15.81
C TYR A 190 -13.34 -19.73 -16.08
N ALA A 191 -14.20 -19.99 -17.09
CA ALA A 191 -14.61 -21.34 -17.45
C ALA A 191 -13.38 -22.22 -17.78
N ARG A 192 -12.44 -21.69 -18.57
CA ARG A 192 -11.18 -22.36 -18.88
C ARG A 192 -10.36 -22.66 -17.63
N LEU A 193 -10.14 -21.64 -16.77
CA LEU A 193 -9.37 -21.84 -15.55
C LEU A 193 -10.02 -22.81 -14.58
N PHE A 194 -11.34 -22.79 -14.46
CA PHE A 194 -12.06 -23.72 -13.58
C PHE A 194 -11.93 -25.17 -14.07
N ALA A 195 -11.97 -25.38 -15.38
CA ALA A 195 -11.75 -26.69 -15.97
C ALA A 195 -10.30 -27.20 -15.81
N GLU A 196 -9.31 -26.30 -15.99
CA GLU A 196 -7.89 -26.66 -15.94
C GLU A 196 -7.33 -26.75 -14.51
N GLN A 197 -7.77 -25.87 -13.63
CA GLN A 197 -7.12 -25.64 -12.32
C GLN A 197 -8.04 -25.92 -11.13
N GLY A 198 -9.33 -26.19 -11.37
CA GLY A 198 -10.36 -26.23 -10.33
C GLY A 198 -10.80 -24.82 -9.90
N PRO A 199 -12.08 -24.63 -9.54
CA PRO A 199 -12.60 -23.32 -9.14
C PRO A 199 -12.15 -22.94 -7.71
N PRO A 200 -11.90 -21.64 -7.42
CA PRO A 200 -11.60 -21.15 -6.06
C PRO A 200 -12.87 -21.17 -5.18
N LEU A 201 -12.75 -20.90 -3.89
CA LEU A 201 -13.91 -20.64 -3.00
C LEU A 201 -14.45 -19.22 -3.23
N VAL A 202 -13.55 -18.26 -3.40
CA VAL A 202 -13.89 -16.84 -3.55
C VAL A 202 -13.16 -16.24 -4.74
N LEU A 203 -13.89 -15.51 -5.55
CA LEU A 203 -13.33 -14.72 -6.64
C LEU A 203 -13.55 -13.23 -6.38
N LYS A 204 -12.44 -12.54 -6.12
CA LYS A 204 -12.40 -11.11 -5.82
C LYS A 204 -12.18 -10.31 -7.10
N SER A 205 -12.98 -9.26 -7.33
CA SER A 205 -12.80 -8.33 -8.45
C SER A 205 -13.14 -6.90 -8.06
N ASP A 206 -12.88 -5.97 -8.96
CA ASP A 206 -13.44 -4.62 -8.86
C ASP A 206 -14.95 -4.61 -9.23
N ASN A 207 -15.55 -3.42 -9.24
CA ASN A 207 -16.96 -3.26 -9.63
C ASN A 207 -17.14 -3.02 -11.13
N GLY A 208 -16.16 -3.37 -11.95
CA GLY A 208 -16.25 -3.24 -13.40
C GLY A 208 -17.47 -4.00 -13.98
N GLY A 209 -18.11 -3.41 -14.97
CA GLY A 209 -19.29 -4.01 -15.61
C GLY A 209 -19.08 -5.47 -16.02
N PRO A 210 -17.98 -5.82 -16.69
CA PRO A 210 -17.69 -7.18 -17.10
C PRO A 210 -17.72 -8.22 -15.99
N PHE A 211 -17.14 -7.90 -14.81
CA PHE A 211 -17.12 -8.82 -13.68
C PHE A 211 -18.47 -8.98 -12.98
N ARG A 212 -19.37 -8.03 -13.20
CA ARG A 212 -20.71 -8.00 -12.58
C ARG A 212 -21.82 -8.45 -13.52
N ALA A 213 -21.50 -8.75 -14.75
CA ALA A 213 -22.46 -9.24 -15.74
C ALA A 213 -23.15 -10.52 -15.26
N GLU A 214 -24.40 -10.68 -15.63
CA GLU A 214 -25.23 -11.80 -15.15
C GLU A 214 -24.67 -13.15 -15.59
N GLU A 215 -24.16 -13.25 -16.80
CA GLU A 215 -23.54 -14.45 -17.34
C GLU A 215 -22.28 -14.89 -16.58
N VAL A 216 -21.51 -13.91 -16.01
CA VAL A 216 -20.36 -14.20 -15.15
C VAL A 216 -20.84 -14.69 -13.78
N LYS A 217 -21.89 -14.08 -13.21
CA LYS A 217 -22.47 -14.51 -11.94
C LYS A 217 -23.07 -15.91 -12.04
N GLN A 218 -23.75 -16.22 -13.15
CA GLN A 218 -24.29 -17.55 -13.41
C GLN A 218 -23.18 -18.59 -13.43
N LEU A 219 -22.08 -18.34 -14.16
CA LEU A 219 -20.93 -19.24 -14.16
C LEU A 219 -20.35 -19.43 -12.74
N LEU A 220 -20.21 -18.34 -11.98
CA LEU A 220 -19.71 -18.45 -10.60
C LEU A 220 -20.65 -19.27 -9.71
N ALA A 221 -21.95 -19.13 -9.88
CA ALA A 221 -22.95 -19.91 -9.15
C ALA A 221 -22.94 -21.40 -9.56
N GLU A 222 -22.76 -21.71 -10.85
CA GLU A 222 -22.64 -23.10 -11.36
C GLU A 222 -21.45 -23.85 -10.71
N TYR A 223 -20.39 -23.13 -10.37
CA TYR A 223 -19.19 -23.71 -9.75
C TYR A 223 -19.11 -23.44 -8.23
N ASP A 224 -20.18 -22.95 -7.61
CA ASP A 224 -20.20 -22.63 -6.18
C ASP A 224 -19.06 -21.68 -5.73
N VAL A 225 -18.73 -20.71 -6.57
CA VAL A 225 -17.72 -19.69 -6.31
C VAL A 225 -18.38 -18.42 -5.80
N VAL A 226 -17.97 -17.95 -4.63
CA VAL A 226 -18.52 -16.73 -4.03
C VAL A 226 -17.86 -15.47 -4.65
N PRO A 227 -18.62 -14.60 -5.34
CA PRO A 227 -18.07 -13.34 -5.82
C PRO A 227 -17.83 -12.36 -4.66
N LEU A 228 -16.69 -11.68 -4.67
CA LEU A 228 -16.33 -10.66 -3.70
C LEU A 228 -15.95 -9.36 -4.41
N PHE A 229 -16.88 -8.41 -4.44
CA PHE A 229 -16.66 -7.12 -5.08
C PHE A 229 -16.01 -6.11 -4.14
N ASN A 230 -15.04 -5.34 -4.64
CA ASN A 230 -14.39 -4.28 -3.88
C ASN A 230 -15.39 -3.18 -3.47
N PRO A 231 -15.19 -2.51 -2.31
CA PRO A 231 -16.00 -1.34 -1.96
C PRO A 231 -15.80 -0.23 -3.00
N VAL A 232 -16.89 0.48 -3.32
CA VAL A 232 -16.84 1.60 -4.27
C VAL A 232 -15.93 2.72 -3.72
N ARG A 233 -15.06 3.27 -4.56
CA ARG A 233 -14.12 4.36 -4.21
C ARG A 233 -13.04 4.02 -3.16
N HIS A 234 -12.75 2.74 -2.95
CA HIS A 234 -11.67 2.30 -2.07
C HIS A 234 -10.56 1.58 -2.85
N PRO A 235 -9.71 2.29 -3.61
CA PRO A 235 -8.66 1.68 -4.44
C PRO A 235 -7.66 0.85 -3.61
N GLN A 236 -7.51 1.17 -2.34
CA GLN A 236 -6.62 0.44 -1.41
C GLN A 236 -6.98 -1.05 -1.27
N TYR A 237 -8.23 -1.42 -1.54
CA TYR A 237 -8.71 -2.81 -1.47
C TYR A 237 -8.08 -3.69 -2.56
N ASN A 238 -7.65 -3.11 -3.67
CA ASN A 238 -7.00 -3.80 -4.78
C ASN A 238 -5.48 -3.58 -4.85
N GLY A 239 -4.89 -2.86 -3.88
CA GLY A 239 -3.49 -2.44 -3.89
C GLY A 239 -2.47 -3.58 -4.03
N GLY A 240 -2.82 -4.81 -3.63
CA GLY A 240 -2.01 -6.01 -3.85
C GLY A 240 -1.97 -6.44 -5.33
N VAL A 241 -3.13 -6.42 -5.99
CA VAL A 241 -3.27 -6.74 -7.41
C VAL A 241 -2.65 -5.64 -8.28
N GLU A 242 -2.94 -4.37 -7.99
CA GLU A 242 -2.36 -3.23 -8.70
C GLU A 242 -0.82 -3.24 -8.67
N ARG A 243 -0.22 -3.58 -7.53
CA ARG A 243 1.23 -3.72 -7.40
C ARG A 243 1.77 -4.86 -8.27
N ALA A 244 1.11 -6.01 -8.27
CA ALA A 244 1.48 -7.15 -9.08
C ALA A 244 1.36 -6.83 -10.57
N ASN A 245 0.27 -6.19 -10.98
CA ASN A 245 0.05 -5.72 -12.35
C ASN A 245 1.15 -4.73 -12.79
N GLY A 246 1.61 -3.87 -11.87
CA GLY A 246 2.74 -2.96 -12.11
C GLY A 246 4.05 -3.71 -12.33
N GLN A 247 4.31 -4.75 -11.56
CA GLN A 247 5.52 -5.58 -11.66
C GLN A 247 5.54 -6.39 -12.97
N LEU A 248 4.42 -7.04 -13.32
CA LEU A 248 4.26 -7.79 -14.57
C LEU A 248 4.46 -6.92 -15.81
N ALA A 249 3.89 -5.71 -15.79
CA ALA A 249 4.13 -4.76 -16.85
C ALA A 249 5.61 -4.37 -16.96
N GLY A 250 6.30 -4.24 -15.83
CA GLY A 250 7.75 -4.00 -15.81
C GLY A 250 8.55 -5.14 -16.42
N TYR A 251 8.22 -6.38 -16.10
CA TYR A 251 8.87 -7.55 -16.74
C TYR A 251 8.58 -7.63 -18.23
N GLN A 252 7.36 -7.36 -18.65
CA GLN A 252 6.98 -7.34 -20.06
C GLN A 252 7.76 -6.29 -20.86
N GLU A 253 7.92 -5.07 -20.32
CA GLU A 253 8.72 -4.04 -20.96
C GLU A 253 10.22 -4.39 -21.00
N ALA A 254 10.75 -4.98 -19.93
CA ALA A 254 12.14 -5.43 -19.89
C ALA A 254 12.43 -6.55 -20.90
N LEU A 255 11.50 -7.49 -21.10
CA LEU A 255 11.60 -8.53 -22.11
C LEU A 255 11.54 -7.96 -23.52
N ALA A 256 10.66 -7.00 -23.79
CA ALA A 256 10.59 -6.30 -25.06
C ALA A 256 11.91 -5.56 -25.37
N GLU A 257 12.48 -4.88 -24.37
CA GLU A 257 13.80 -4.23 -24.50
C GLU A 257 14.92 -5.23 -24.78
N PHE A 258 14.94 -6.35 -24.06
CA PHE A 258 15.91 -7.44 -24.25
C PHE A 258 15.83 -8.01 -25.68
N HIS A 259 14.64 -8.12 -26.24
CA HIS A 259 14.43 -8.57 -27.63
C HIS A 259 14.60 -7.45 -28.68
N GLY A 260 15.18 -6.30 -28.31
CA GLY A 260 15.43 -5.18 -29.23
C GLY A 260 14.17 -4.39 -29.64
N ARG A 261 13.09 -4.50 -28.90
CA ARG A 261 11.78 -3.83 -29.16
C ARG A 261 11.36 -2.93 -27.99
N PRO A 262 12.20 -1.96 -27.56
CA PRO A 262 11.90 -1.13 -26.40
C PRO A 262 10.57 -0.37 -26.60
N GLY A 263 9.69 -0.46 -25.59
CA GLY A 263 8.36 0.16 -25.62
C GLY A 263 7.31 -0.55 -26.49
N SER A 264 7.68 -1.65 -27.16
CA SER A 264 6.80 -2.40 -28.06
C SER A 264 6.70 -3.88 -27.66
N PRO A 265 6.12 -4.18 -26.48
CA PRO A 265 5.95 -5.55 -26.03
C PRO A 265 4.93 -6.32 -26.88
N THR A 266 5.12 -7.64 -26.97
CA THR A 266 4.27 -8.58 -27.67
C THR A 266 3.41 -9.42 -26.72
N CYS A 267 2.50 -10.21 -27.28
CA CYS A 267 1.74 -11.21 -26.51
C CYS A 267 2.68 -12.29 -25.93
N GLU A 268 3.76 -12.64 -26.62
CA GLU A 268 4.76 -13.58 -26.12
C GLU A 268 5.53 -13.02 -24.93
N ASP A 269 5.89 -11.72 -24.97
CA ASP A 269 6.50 -11.04 -23.83
C ASP A 269 5.54 -11.01 -22.63
N ALA A 270 4.24 -10.90 -22.85
CA ALA A 270 3.24 -10.95 -21.77
C ALA A 270 3.19 -12.32 -21.10
N ASP A 271 3.17 -13.41 -21.87
CA ASP A 271 3.17 -14.77 -21.32
C ASP A 271 4.51 -15.10 -20.62
N SER A 272 5.62 -14.69 -21.22
CA SER A 272 6.95 -14.83 -20.61
C SER A 272 7.09 -14.04 -19.31
N ALA A 273 6.53 -12.82 -19.25
CA ALA A 273 6.48 -12.02 -18.02
C ALA A 273 5.66 -12.70 -16.92
N ARG A 274 4.56 -13.38 -17.28
CA ARG A 274 3.75 -14.16 -16.35
C ARG A 274 4.53 -15.34 -15.78
N ARG A 275 5.22 -16.11 -16.61
CA ARG A 275 6.08 -17.23 -16.18
C ARG A 275 7.20 -16.73 -15.27
N LEU A 276 7.93 -15.72 -15.70
CA LEU A 276 9.02 -15.11 -14.93
C LEU A 276 8.53 -14.59 -13.56
N ALA A 277 7.35 -13.97 -13.50
CA ALA A 277 6.79 -13.51 -12.24
C ALA A 277 6.50 -14.68 -11.28
N ASN A 278 6.05 -15.83 -11.78
CA ASN A 278 5.77 -17.01 -10.96
C ASN A 278 7.04 -17.71 -10.48
N GLU A 279 8.11 -17.66 -11.27
CA GLU A 279 9.41 -18.22 -10.92
C GLU A 279 10.21 -17.35 -9.94
N LEU A 280 10.07 -16.02 -10.03
CA LEU A 280 10.85 -15.09 -9.20
C LEU A 280 10.13 -14.65 -7.91
N ALA A 281 8.81 -14.75 -7.85
CA ALA A 281 8.08 -14.33 -6.67
C ALA A 281 8.27 -15.34 -5.53
N LEU A 282 8.81 -14.86 -4.40
CA LEU A 282 8.94 -15.63 -3.15
C LEU A 282 7.93 -15.09 -2.13
N PRO A 283 6.77 -15.71 -1.95
CA PRO A 283 5.77 -15.26 -0.98
C PRO A 283 6.29 -15.42 0.45
N ASP A 284 6.01 -14.42 1.30
CA ASP A 284 6.43 -14.43 2.70
C ASP A 284 5.79 -15.62 3.46
N GLY A 285 6.58 -16.32 4.28
CA GLY A 285 6.09 -17.38 5.15
C GLY A 285 6.10 -18.80 4.53
N TRP A 286 6.57 -18.97 3.31
CA TRP A 286 6.55 -20.24 2.58
C TRP A 286 7.94 -20.86 2.32
N GLN A 287 8.90 -20.66 3.23
CA GLN A 287 10.21 -21.35 3.25
C GLN A 287 11.01 -21.27 1.95
N GLY A 288 10.86 -20.18 1.20
CA GLY A 288 11.63 -19.95 -0.04
C GLY A 288 11.05 -20.59 -1.29
N LEU A 289 9.86 -21.19 -1.23
CA LEU A 289 9.15 -21.67 -2.41
C LEU A 289 8.69 -20.49 -3.28
N THR A 290 8.79 -20.66 -4.58
CA THR A 290 8.29 -19.69 -5.56
C THR A 290 6.76 -19.70 -5.63
N ALA A 291 6.19 -18.67 -6.23
CA ALA A 291 4.74 -18.60 -6.44
C ALA A 291 4.22 -19.75 -7.32
N GLY A 292 5.00 -20.17 -8.32
CA GLY A 292 4.70 -21.31 -9.17
C GLY A 292 4.72 -22.62 -8.41
N GLU A 293 5.81 -22.90 -7.67
CA GLU A 293 5.93 -24.12 -6.86
C GLU A 293 4.82 -24.26 -5.82
N LEU A 294 4.46 -23.16 -5.14
CA LEU A 294 3.34 -23.13 -4.20
C LEU A 294 2.00 -23.41 -4.87
N TRP A 295 1.83 -22.93 -6.09
CA TRP A 295 0.63 -23.19 -6.86
C TRP A 295 0.51 -24.67 -7.26
N GLU A 296 1.60 -25.28 -7.70
CA GLU A 296 1.66 -26.68 -8.11
C GLU A 296 1.45 -27.63 -6.94
N GLN A 297 1.97 -27.28 -5.76
CA GLN A 297 1.85 -28.09 -4.54
C GLN A 297 0.52 -27.87 -3.78
N ARG A 298 -0.39 -27.02 -4.31
CA ARG A 298 -1.65 -26.75 -3.63
C ARG A 298 -2.54 -27.99 -3.54
N GLU A 299 -3.24 -28.15 -2.45
CA GLU A 299 -4.29 -29.12 -2.32
C GLU A 299 -5.55 -28.67 -3.06
N PRO A 300 -6.19 -29.53 -3.88
CA PRO A 300 -7.47 -29.22 -4.49
C PRO A 300 -8.56 -29.01 -3.42
N ILE A 301 -9.47 -28.09 -3.66
CA ILE A 301 -10.62 -27.85 -2.79
C ILE A 301 -11.61 -29.01 -2.95
N SER A 302 -11.89 -29.74 -1.87
CA SER A 302 -12.86 -30.81 -1.89
C SER A 302 -14.32 -30.27 -1.98
N PRO A 303 -15.28 -31.06 -2.50
CA PRO A 303 -16.68 -30.67 -2.49
C PRO A 303 -17.21 -30.39 -1.07
N ASP A 304 -16.77 -31.15 -0.08
CA ASP A 304 -17.18 -30.96 1.32
C ASP A 304 -16.65 -29.64 1.90
N GLN A 305 -15.39 -29.30 1.61
CA GLN A 305 -14.82 -28.01 2.01
C GLN A 305 -15.59 -26.84 1.39
N ARG A 306 -15.97 -26.98 0.10
CA ARG A 306 -16.75 -25.98 -0.61
C ARG A 306 -18.13 -25.81 0.01
N SER A 307 -18.86 -26.90 0.21
CA SER A 307 -20.19 -26.88 0.81
C SER A 307 -20.17 -26.32 2.24
N ALA A 308 -19.19 -26.71 3.06
CA ALA A 308 -19.01 -26.18 4.41
C ALA A 308 -18.70 -24.67 4.39
N PHE A 309 -17.85 -24.20 3.47
CA PHE A 309 -17.55 -22.78 3.33
C PHE A 309 -18.78 -21.96 2.92
N LEU A 310 -19.58 -22.44 1.97
CA LEU A 310 -20.82 -21.78 1.54
C LEU A 310 -21.83 -21.69 2.67
N ALA A 311 -22.01 -22.77 3.44
CA ALA A 311 -22.87 -22.77 4.63
C ALA A 311 -22.42 -21.73 5.66
N LYS A 312 -21.10 -21.63 5.88
CA LYS A 312 -20.53 -20.63 6.79
C LYS A 312 -20.71 -19.19 6.32
N VAL A 313 -20.56 -18.95 5.01
CA VAL A 313 -20.86 -17.62 4.43
C VAL A 313 -22.34 -17.28 4.63
N ALA A 314 -23.26 -18.24 4.45
CA ALA A 314 -24.69 -18.00 4.66
C ALA A 314 -25.01 -17.69 6.14
N GLU A 315 -24.42 -18.43 7.08
CA GLU A 315 -24.50 -18.17 8.52
C GLU A 315 -24.05 -16.73 8.85
N HIS A 316 -22.86 -16.36 8.41
CA HIS A 316 -22.34 -15.00 8.67
C HIS A 316 -23.14 -13.91 7.96
N ARG A 317 -23.76 -14.17 6.80
CA ARG A 317 -24.71 -13.21 6.20
C ARG A 317 -25.88 -12.93 7.12
N ALA A 318 -26.47 -13.96 7.73
CA ALA A 318 -27.57 -13.83 8.69
C ALA A 318 -27.11 -13.06 9.95
N GLU A 319 -25.94 -13.40 10.49
CA GLU A 319 -25.38 -12.70 11.64
C GLU A 319 -25.13 -11.22 11.37
N VAL A 320 -24.52 -10.88 10.23
CA VAL A 320 -24.23 -9.49 9.85
C VAL A 320 -25.53 -8.71 9.64
N ARG A 321 -26.57 -9.32 9.02
CA ARG A 321 -27.89 -8.70 8.89
C ARG A 321 -28.47 -8.38 10.26
N ALA A 322 -28.42 -9.31 11.20
CA ALA A 322 -28.91 -9.11 12.56
C ALA A 322 -28.10 -8.03 13.31
N GLN A 323 -26.77 -8.05 13.22
CA GLN A 323 -25.89 -7.04 13.83
C GLN A 323 -26.17 -5.61 13.32
N TRP A 324 -26.54 -5.49 12.05
CA TRP A 324 -26.85 -4.19 11.43
C TRP A 324 -28.33 -3.83 11.50
N ASN A 325 -29.12 -4.58 12.26
CA ASN A 325 -30.57 -4.37 12.47
C ASN A 325 -31.38 -4.42 11.17
N PHE A 326 -30.97 -5.24 10.20
CA PHE A 326 -31.80 -5.56 9.04
C PHE A 326 -32.70 -6.74 9.36
N ALA A 327 -33.99 -6.65 9.02
CA ALA A 327 -34.88 -7.81 9.15
C ALA A 327 -34.43 -8.95 8.20
N PRO A 328 -34.70 -10.23 8.56
CA PRO A 328 -34.34 -11.37 7.72
C PRO A 328 -34.83 -11.25 6.28
N ASP A 329 -36.04 -10.76 6.09
CA ASP A 329 -36.73 -10.63 4.78
C ASP A 329 -36.62 -9.23 4.18
N GLU A 330 -35.91 -8.29 4.84
CA GLU A 330 -35.78 -6.93 4.36
C GLU A 330 -35.02 -6.90 3.01
N ALA A 331 -35.62 -6.25 2.02
CA ALA A 331 -34.96 -6.02 0.74
C ALA A 331 -33.83 -5.02 0.91
N LEU A 332 -32.58 -5.50 0.83
CA LEU A 332 -31.40 -4.65 0.91
C LEU A 332 -31.14 -3.93 -0.41
N THR A 333 -30.73 -2.68 -0.33
CA THR A 333 -30.16 -2.00 -1.50
C THR A 333 -28.92 -2.73 -1.95
N HIS A 334 -28.58 -2.60 -3.23
CA HIS A 334 -27.37 -3.22 -3.81
C HIS A 334 -26.08 -2.92 -2.98
N TYR A 335 -25.95 -1.71 -2.44
CA TYR A 335 -24.78 -1.33 -1.62
C TYR A 335 -24.80 -2.00 -0.26
N GLN A 336 -25.97 -2.14 0.38
CA GLN A 336 -26.13 -2.83 1.65
C GLN A 336 -25.85 -4.33 1.48
N ALA A 337 -26.41 -4.97 0.47
CA ALA A 337 -26.20 -6.37 0.17
C ALA A 337 -24.69 -6.65 -0.09
N ALA A 338 -24.03 -5.82 -0.89
CA ALA A 338 -22.60 -5.96 -1.13
C ALA A 338 -21.75 -5.70 0.12
N ALA A 339 -22.18 -4.85 1.06
CA ALA A 339 -21.49 -4.65 2.33
C ALA A 339 -21.64 -5.85 3.26
N VAL A 340 -22.85 -6.42 3.36
CA VAL A 340 -23.14 -7.65 4.10
C VAL A 340 -22.28 -8.80 3.53
N ASP A 341 -22.26 -9.00 2.21
CA ASP A 341 -21.47 -10.04 1.56
C ASP A 341 -19.98 -9.91 1.86
N ARG A 342 -19.41 -8.69 1.72
CA ARG A 342 -17.99 -8.47 2.04
C ARG A 342 -17.65 -8.83 3.48
N ARG A 343 -18.53 -8.48 4.41
CA ARG A 343 -18.33 -8.78 5.82
C ARG A 343 -18.44 -10.28 6.09
N ALA A 344 -19.50 -10.92 5.60
CA ALA A 344 -19.76 -12.34 5.77
C ALA A 344 -18.65 -13.22 5.17
N VAL A 345 -18.24 -12.94 3.93
CA VAL A 345 -17.15 -13.66 3.26
C VAL A 345 -15.83 -13.51 4.01
N ARG A 346 -15.53 -12.27 4.48
CA ARG A 346 -14.33 -12.04 5.29
C ARG A 346 -14.34 -12.86 6.57
N ASP A 347 -15.45 -12.86 7.29
CA ASP A 347 -15.57 -13.54 8.58
C ASP A 347 -15.54 -15.06 8.38
N ALA A 348 -16.12 -15.60 7.30
CA ALA A 348 -15.99 -17.01 6.92
C ALA A 348 -14.54 -17.39 6.58
N LEU A 349 -13.83 -16.56 5.81
CA LEU A 349 -12.42 -16.80 5.49
C LEU A 349 -11.53 -16.80 6.74
N VAL A 350 -11.83 -15.95 7.72
CA VAL A 350 -11.12 -15.94 9.02
C VAL A 350 -11.47 -17.17 9.85
N ALA A 351 -12.75 -17.57 9.90
CA ALA A 351 -13.19 -18.74 10.64
C ALA A 351 -12.53 -20.05 10.17
N TYR A 352 -12.25 -20.18 8.89
CA TYR A 352 -11.53 -21.33 8.30
C TYR A 352 -10.00 -21.15 8.25
N ASP A 353 -9.42 -20.13 8.90
CA ASP A 353 -7.99 -19.78 8.84
C ASP A 353 -7.45 -19.60 7.41
N LEU A 354 -8.31 -19.26 6.44
CA LEU A 354 -7.92 -18.94 5.06
C LEU A 354 -7.39 -17.51 4.94
N LEU A 355 -7.79 -16.63 5.86
CA LEU A 355 -7.40 -15.25 5.94
C LEU A 355 -7.03 -14.88 7.38
N ARG A 356 -5.81 -14.37 7.58
CA ARG A 356 -5.41 -13.71 8.84
C ARG A 356 -5.32 -12.20 8.64
N ILE A 357 -5.87 -11.46 9.58
CA ILE A 357 -5.88 -10.00 9.57
C ILE A 357 -4.94 -9.51 10.67
N HIS A 358 -3.78 -9.00 10.28
CA HIS A 358 -2.79 -8.47 11.22
C HIS A 358 -2.96 -6.95 11.33
N PRO A 359 -3.27 -6.41 12.52
CA PRO A 359 -3.28 -4.97 12.70
C PRO A 359 -1.87 -4.42 12.47
N ARG A 360 -1.72 -3.45 11.59
CA ARG A 360 -0.46 -2.73 11.40
C ARG A 360 -0.26 -1.77 12.57
N HIS A 361 0.53 -2.16 13.54
CA HIS A 361 1.10 -1.20 14.48
C HIS A 361 2.05 -0.28 13.68
N ALA A 362 1.73 1.01 13.62
CA ALA A 362 2.68 1.99 13.11
C ALA A 362 3.92 1.92 13.99
N ARG A 363 5.03 1.39 13.46
CA ARG A 363 6.32 1.49 14.14
C ARG A 363 6.58 2.99 14.35
N CYS A 364 6.46 3.47 15.58
CA CYS A 364 6.96 4.77 15.95
C CYS A 364 8.48 4.71 15.71
N ARG A 365 8.95 5.33 14.66
CA ARG A 365 10.38 5.59 14.51
C ARG A 365 10.75 6.55 15.63
N PRO A 366 11.68 6.23 16.52
CA PRO A 366 12.10 7.16 17.55
C PRO A 366 12.52 8.48 16.90
N PRO A 367 12.33 9.62 17.55
CA PRO A 367 12.77 10.90 17.03
C PRO A 367 14.27 10.81 16.74
N ARG A 368 14.69 11.27 15.56
CA ARG A 368 16.10 11.35 15.19
C ARG A 368 16.80 12.23 16.25
N GLY A 369 17.70 11.65 17.02
CA GLY A 369 18.46 12.37 18.04
C GLY A 369 18.27 11.86 19.47
N ALA A 370 17.50 10.77 19.71
CA ALA A 370 17.58 10.07 20.98
C ALA A 370 18.96 9.35 21.05
N PRO A 371 19.72 9.51 22.16
CA PRO A 371 20.95 8.77 22.33
C PRO A 371 20.64 7.28 22.28
N GLU A 372 21.44 6.51 21.55
CA GLU A 372 21.41 5.06 21.58
C GLU A 372 21.77 4.61 23.00
N THR A 373 20.75 4.36 23.80
CA THR A 373 20.94 3.61 25.03
C THR A 373 21.18 2.18 24.60
N GLU A 374 22.41 1.71 24.72
CA GLU A 374 22.77 0.31 24.54
C GLU A 374 21.87 -0.54 25.43
N LEU A 375 20.87 -1.15 24.85
CA LEU A 375 20.13 -2.25 25.44
C LEU A 375 21.07 -3.47 25.38
N GLN A 376 21.78 -3.72 26.46
CA GLN A 376 22.46 -4.99 26.66
C GLN A 376 21.43 -6.12 26.49
N PRO A 377 21.75 -7.16 25.72
CA PRO A 377 20.87 -8.30 25.59
C PRO A 377 20.81 -9.03 26.93
N THR A 378 19.69 -8.89 27.62
CA THR A 378 19.37 -9.78 28.74
C THR A 378 19.31 -11.20 28.19
N SER A 379 20.29 -12.00 28.55
CA SER A 379 20.34 -13.44 28.29
C SER A 379 19.14 -14.11 28.96
N VAL A 380 18.10 -14.39 28.20
CA VAL A 380 17.05 -15.30 28.60
C VAL A 380 17.62 -16.71 28.48
N GLN A 381 18.02 -17.26 29.60
CA GLN A 381 18.34 -18.70 29.74
C GLN A 381 17.11 -19.51 29.31
N ARG A 382 17.31 -20.34 28.30
CA ARG A 382 16.39 -21.45 27.98
C ARG A 382 16.44 -22.46 29.13
N PRO A 383 15.32 -22.92 29.67
CA PRO A 383 15.33 -24.13 30.45
C PRO A 383 15.42 -25.33 29.49
N GLU A 384 16.43 -26.16 29.72
CA GLU A 384 16.59 -27.48 29.10
C GLU A 384 15.50 -28.43 29.56
N SER A 385 15.14 -29.23 28.60
CA SER A 385 14.45 -30.53 28.65
C SER A 385 14.21 -31.18 30.00
N ALA A 386 12.98 -31.55 30.30
CA ALA A 386 12.68 -32.86 30.89
C ALA A 386 11.17 -33.21 30.83
N GLY A 387 10.86 -34.42 30.36
CA GLY A 387 9.83 -35.26 30.96
C GLY A 387 8.44 -35.20 30.33
N ARG A 388 8.22 -36.14 29.45
CA ARG A 388 6.93 -36.80 29.18
C ARG A 388 6.26 -37.19 30.49
N LEU A 389 5.00 -36.84 30.71
CA LEU A 389 4.03 -37.64 31.50
C LEU A 389 2.59 -37.22 31.21
N GLU A 390 1.76 -38.24 31.28
CA GLU A 390 0.38 -38.43 30.86
C GLU A 390 -0.67 -37.62 31.63
N LEU A 391 -1.80 -37.43 30.95
CA LEU A 391 -3.21 -37.50 31.40
C LEU A 391 -3.56 -37.19 32.88
N ALA A 392 -4.33 -36.13 33.08
CA ALA A 392 -5.56 -36.23 33.87
C ALA A 392 -6.43 -34.97 33.71
N SER A 393 -7.70 -35.24 33.46
CA SER A 393 -8.85 -34.33 33.49
C SER A 393 -9.07 -33.70 34.87
N SER A 394 -9.44 -32.40 34.92
CA SER A 394 -10.53 -31.94 35.78
C SER A 394 -10.67 -30.41 35.81
N ILE A 395 -11.82 -29.93 35.39
CA ILE A 395 -12.73 -28.93 35.97
C ILE A 395 -12.11 -27.66 36.61
N ALA A 396 -12.40 -26.47 36.05
CA ALA A 396 -13.17 -25.36 36.62
C ALA A 396 -12.87 -24.03 35.93
N SER A 397 -13.94 -23.33 35.57
CA SER A 397 -14.07 -21.95 35.10
C SER A 397 -13.72 -20.93 36.20
N PRO A 398 -13.92 -19.62 35.97
CA PRO A 398 -13.47 -18.72 34.90
C PRO A 398 -12.74 -17.50 35.49
N ILE A 399 -11.92 -16.82 34.71
CA ILE A 399 -11.61 -15.41 35.00
C ILE A 399 -12.03 -14.59 33.78
N VAL A 400 -13.10 -13.86 33.98
CA VAL A 400 -13.60 -12.75 33.17
C VAL A 400 -12.68 -11.56 33.38
N GLY A 401 -12.29 -10.88 32.33
CA GLY A 401 -11.72 -9.55 32.44
C GLY A 401 -10.86 -9.15 31.22
N GLU A 402 -11.32 -8.14 30.50
CA GLU A 402 -10.55 -7.21 29.69
C GLU A 402 -10.12 -7.54 28.25
N ARG A 403 -10.88 -8.29 27.47
CA ARG A 403 -10.71 -8.35 26.02
C ARG A 403 -11.91 -7.91 25.15
N ALA A 404 -13.02 -7.56 25.74
CA ALA A 404 -14.24 -7.21 25.00
C ALA A 404 -14.23 -5.78 24.42
N ASP A 405 -13.48 -4.84 25.00
CA ASP A 405 -13.57 -3.43 24.62
C ASP A 405 -12.79 -3.06 23.35
N HIS A 406 -11.79 -3.85 22.95
CA HIS A 406 -10.98 -3.55 21.76
C HIS A 406 -11.64 -4.02 20.46
N GLU A 407 -12.40 -5.10 20.49
CA GLU A 407 -13.13 -5.61 19.30
C GLU A 407 -14.39 -4.79 19.02
N SER A 408 -15.07 -4.31 20.07
CA SER A 408 -16.24 -3.44 19.93
C SER A 408 -15.89 -2.09 19.30
N HIS A 409 -14.70 -1.55 19.59
CA HIS A 409 -14.27 -0.24 19.05
C HIS A 409 -13.90 -0.32 17.56
N VAL A 410 -13.33 -1.42 17.10
CA VAL A 410 -13.04 -1.62 15.68
C VAL A 410 -14.32 -1.86 14.88
N ALA A 411 -15.26 -2.62 15.43
CA ALA A 411 -16.58 -2.81 14.82
C ALA A 411 -17.37 -1.50 14.72
N THR A 412 -17.30 -0.64 15.75
CA THR A 412 -17.99 0.66 15.78
C THR A 412 -17.39 1.65 14.77
N GLN A 413 -16.07 1.66 14.57
CA GLN A 413 -15.44 2.57 13.61
C GLN A 413 -15.65 2.15 12.14
N VAL A 414 -15.72 0.86 11.84
CA VAL A 414 -16.10 0.38 10.50
C VAL A 414 -17.56 0.73 10.23
N ARG A 415 -18.42 0.62 11.24
CA ARG A 415 -19.82 1.01 11.19
C ARG A 415 -19.97 2.51 10.93
N GLN A 416 -19.24 3.37 11.64
CA GLN A 416 -19.28 4.83 11.46
C GLN A 416 -18.75 5.28 10.08
N SER A 417 -17.78 4.61 9.48
CA SER A 417 -17.32 4.95 8.14
C SER A 417 -18.29 4.49 7.04
N GLU A 418 -18.99 3.39 7.25
CA GLU A 418 -20.02 2.90 6.33
C GLU A 418 -21.34 3.66 6.48
N GLU A 419 -21.73 4.05 7.71
CA GLU A 419 -22.92 4.88 7.99
C GLU A 419 -22.74 6.34 7.53
N ALA A 420 -21.53 6.91 7.61
CA ALA A 420 -21.24 8.25 7.09
C ALA A 420 -21.40 8.30 5.55
N HIS A 421 -21.04 7.22 4.84
CA HIS A 421 -21.29 7.12 3.41
C HIS A 421 -22.77 6.89 3.07
N TYR A 422 -23.50 6.21 3.93
CA TYR A 422 -24.94 6.00 3.76
C TYR A 422 -25.73 7.30 3.91
N SER A 423 -25.40 8.13 4.91
CA SER A 423 -26.05 9.43 5.15
C SER A 423 -25.77 10.44 4.04
N THR A 424 -24.55 10.45 3.49
CA THR A 424 -24.17 11.36 2.38
C THR A 424 -24.89 11.01 1.07
N ASN A 425 -25.11 9.72 0.80
CA ASN A 425 -25.84 9.29 -0.39
C ASN A 425 -27.35 9.51 -0.27
N LYS A 426 -27.92 9.49 0.94
CA LYS A 426 -29.35 9.78 1.15
C LYS A 426 -29.66 11.26 0.91
N LEU A 427 -28.73 12.16 1.25
CA LEU A 427 -28.84 13.59 0.96
C LEU A 427 -28.71 13.92 -0.54
N LEU A 428 -27.96 13.14 -1.30
CA LEU A 428 -27.81 13.33 -2.74
C LEU A 428 -28.97 12.74 -3.57
N ALA A 429 -29.68 11.77 -3.02
CA ALA A 429 -30.86 11.16 -3.68
C ALA A 429 -32.15 11.96 -3.45
N SER A 430 -32.24 12.78 -2.40
CA SER A 430 -33.41 13.62 -2.08
C SER A 430 -33.41 15.02 -2.73
N GLY A 431 -32.38 15.34 -3.49
CA GLY A 431 -32.20 16.66 -4.13
C GLY A 431 -32.59 16.73 -5.62
N LYS A 432 -33.36 15.80 -6.12
CA LYS A 432 -33.96 15.87 -7.48
C LYS A 432 -35.48 15.77 -7.37
N ASN A 433 -36.11 16.90 -7.20
CA ASN A 433 -37.41 17.27 -7.72
C ASN A 433 -37.35 18.74 -8.09
#